data_022748a30d82c37a97153b631ede1876
#
_entry.id   022748a30d82c37a97153b631ede1876
#
_cell.length_a   1.000
_cell.length_b   1.000
_cell.length_c   1.000
_cell.angle_alpha   90.00
_cell.angle_beta   90.00
_cell.angle_gamma   90.00
#
_symmetry.space_group_name_H-M   'P 1'
#
loop_
_entity.id
_entity.type
_entity.pdbx_description
1 polymer ?
#
loop_
_entity_poly.entity_id
_entity_poly.type
_entity_poly.pdbx_seq_one_letter_code
_entity_poly.pdbx_strand_id
1 'polypeptide(L)'
;EDVCKDFTRAERIMAINTPMMQFCVYVGMVFVLSFGSYAVISSQGLEVNVGQMSAIITYSFQILMSLMMLSMVFVMITMSMESAERIVEVLQEQSTLTSPEKAVKEVKDGSIDFDGVSYKYSRTAERNALEHVDLHIRSGELIGILGGTGSSKTTLVQLIPRLYDVTEGAVRVGGVDVRNYDLETLRDNVAMVLQKNVLFSGTIKDN
;
A
#
# COMPACT_ATOMS: atom_id res chain seq x y z
N GLU A 1 -8.12 19.35 -3.53
CA GLU A 1 -8.36 20.60 -2.76
C GLU A 1 -8.28 20.33 -1.26
N ASP A 2 -8.81 19.23 -0.75
CA ASP A 2 -8.80 18.88 0.67
C ASP A 2 -7.39 18.51 1.17
N VAL A 3 -6.62 17.74 0.42
CA VAL A 3 -5.22 17.39 0.74
C VAL A 3 -4.35 18.65 0.90
N CYS A 4 -4.55 19.67 0.07
CA CYS A 4 -3.80 20.92 0.17
C CYS A 4 -4.16 21.72 1.43
N LYS A 5 -5.43 21.67 1.85
CA LYS A 5 -5.89 22.32 3.09
C LYS A 5 -5.33 21.62 4.34
N ASP A 6 -5.34 20.30 4.33
CA ASP A 6 -4.81 19.52 5.45
C ASP A 6 -3.30 19.68 5.57
N PHE A 7 -2.58 19.69 4.46
CA PHE A 7 -1.14 19.96 4.43
C PHE A 7 -0.82 21.38 4.95
N THR A 8 -1.54 22.40 4.49
CA THR A 8 -1.37 23.77 4.95
C THR A 8 -1.68 23.93 6.45
N ARG A 9 -2.66 23.19 6.96
CA ARG A 9 -2.99 23.17 8.39
C ARG A 9 -1.89 22.53 9.22
N ALA A 10 -1.35 21.42 8.76
CA ALA A 10 -0.24 20.74 9.41
C ALA A 10 1.03 21.62 9.43
N GLU A 11 1.38 22.23 8.31
CA GLU A 11 2.51 23.15 8.23
C GLU A 11 2.35 24.38 9.12
N ARG A 12 1.14 24.94 9.24
CA ARG A 12 0.88 26.07 10.12
C ARG A 12 1.12 25.70 11.60
N ILE A 13 0.71 24.50 12.02
CA ILE A 13 0.97 24.01 13.37
C ILE A 13 2.47 23.82 13.61
N MET A 14 3.17 23.22 12.65
CA MET A 14 4.63 23.03 12.73
C MET A 14 5.39 24.36 12.74
N ALA A 15 4.94 25.35 11.96
CA ALA A 15 5.56 26.67 11.92
C ALA A 15 5.44 27.45 13.25
N ILE A 16 4.38 27.22 14.05
CA ILE A 16 4.21 27.84 15.37
C ILE A 16 5.10 27.16 16.42
N ASN A 17 5.39 25.88 16.27
CA ASN A 17 6.15 25.10 17.25
C ASN A 17 7.57 25.69 17.46
N THR A 18 8.27 26.05 16.40
CA THR A 18 9.65 26.57 16.46
C THR A 18 9.74 27.90 17.22
N PRO A 19 8.95 28.94 16.91
CA PRO A 19 8.96 30.19 17.69
C PRO A 19 8.56 30.00 19.15
N MET A 20 7.61 29.10 19.43
CA MET A 20 7.16 28.85 20.78
C MET A 20 8.25 28.15 21.63
N MET A 21 8.95 27.19 21.07
CA MET A 21 10.12 26.58 21.72
C MET A 21 11.23 27.60 21.96
N GLN A 22 11.54 28.44 20.97
CA GLN A 22 12.55 29.50 21.10
C GLN A 22 12.18 30.48 22.22
N PHE A 23 10.92 30.85 22.31
CA PHE A 23 10.42 31.72 23.39
C PHE A 23 10.63 31.07 24.77
N CYS A 24 10.28 29.80 24.95
CA CYS A 24 10.52 29.06 26.19
C CYS A 24 12.01 29.01 26.56
N VAL A 25 12.89 28.81 25.59
CA VAL A 25 14.34 28.82 25.79
C VAL A 25 14.80 30.18 26.31
N TYR A 26 14.41 31.28 25.68
CA TYR A 26 14.82 32.61 26.11
C TYR A 26 14.24 33.00 27.48
N VAL A 27 13.00 32.66 27.78
CA VAL A 27 12.41 32.87 29.10
C VAL A 27 13.17 32.09 30.17
N GLY A 28 13.48 30.78 29.90
CA GLY A 28 14.30 29.97 30.80
C GLY A 28 15.69 30.54 31.02
N MET A 29 16.34 31.03 29.95
CA MET A 29 17.65 31.67 30.02
C MET A 29 17.64 32.95 30.88
N VAL A 30 16.66 33.85 30.67
CA VAL A 30 16.48 35.06 31.47
C VAL A 30 16.26 34.72 32.93
N PHE A 31 15.46 33.70 33.22
CA PHE A 31 15.22 33.23 34.57
C PHE A 31 16.50 32.71 35.24
N VAL A 32 17.25 31.82 34.59
CA VAL A 32 18.52 31.26 35.11
C VAL A 32 19.55 32.38 35.33
N LEU A 33 19.69 33.32 34.38
CA LEU A 33 20.62 34.44 34.53
C LEU A 33 20.23 35.35 35.69
N SER A 34 18.93 35.71 35.83
CA SER A 34 18.44 36.62 36.87
C SER A 34 18.61 36.03 38.26
N PHE A 35 18.10 34.81 38.47
CA PHE A 35 18.20 34.13 39.77
C PHE A 35 19.62 33.64 40.09
N GLY A 36 20.33 33.13 39.08
CA GLY A 36 21.71 32.70 39.24
C GLY A 36 22.65 33.86 39.60
N SER A 37 22.51 35.04 38.92
CA SER A 37 23.28 36.23 39.26
C SER A 37 22.96 36.75 40.66
N TYR A 38 21.68 36.76 41.04
CA TYR A 38 21.27 37.13 42.38
C TYR A 38 21.90 36.21 43.46
N ALA A 39 21.85 34.89 43.23
CA ALA A 39 22.42 33.90 44.13
C ALA A 39 23.97 34.06 44.29
N VAL A 40 24.68 34.27 43.19
CA VAL A 40 26.13 34.50 43.18
C VAL A 40 26.51 35.76 43.96
N ILE A 41 25.75 36.84 43.74
CA ILE A 41 26.04 38.14 44.43
C ILE A 41 25.70 38.06 45.92
N SER A 42 24.53 37.48 46.28
CA SER A 42 24.07 37.40 47.66
C SER A 42 24.93 36.46 48.52
N SER A 43 25.42 35.36 47.93
CA SER A 43 26.30 34.40 48.63
C SER A 43 27.78 34.74 48.56
N GLN A 44 28.15 35.88 47.93
CA GLN A 44 29.55 36.26 47.69
C GLN A 44 30.38 35.11 47.01
N GLY A 45 29.71 34.28 46.23
CA GLY A 45 30.32 33.14 45.54
C GLY A 45 30.60 31.91 46.41
N LEU A 46 30.11 31.88 47.65
CA LEU A 46 30.29 30.74 48.57
C LEU A 46 29.35 29.58 48.29
N GLU A 47 28.09 29.85 47.96
CA GLU A 47 27.11 28.81 47.65
C GLU A 47 27.02 28.47 46.16
N VAL A 48 27.07 29.47 45.31
CA VAL A 48 27.08 29.33 43.86
C VAL A 48 28.17 30.21 43.26
N ASN A 49 29.08 29.61 42.51
CA ASN A 49 30.10 30.34 41.81
C ASN A 49 29.80 30.55 40.33
N VAL A 50 30.51 31.40 39.65
CA VAL A 50 30.33 31.75 38.23
C VAL A 50 30.46 30.51 37.33
N GLY A 51 31.37 29.56 37.70
CA GLY A 51 31.52 28.30 36.96
C GLY A 51 30.30 27.40 37.02
N GLN A 52 29.69 27.29 38.21
CA GLN A 52 28.44 26.51 38.40
C GLN A 52 27.29 27.14 37.67
N MET A 53 27.16 28.48 37.65
CA MET A 53 26.14 29.18 36.86
C MET A 53 26.34 28.95 35.36
N SER A 54 27.55 28.99 34.86
CA SER A 54 27.89 28.68 33.48
C SER A 54 27.54 27.22 33.11
N ALA A 55 27.79 26.29 34.03
CA ALA A 55 27.44 24.88 33.87
C ALA A 55 25.91 24.68 33.79
N ILE A 56 25.13 25.35 34.66
CA ILE A 56 23.65 25.31 34.62
C ILE A 56 23.11 25.79 33.28
N ILE A 57 23.65 26.90 32.75
CA ILE A 57 23.26 27.41 31.43
C ILE A 57 23.55 26.37 30.35
N THR A 58 24.74 25.81 30.35
CA THR A 58 25.18 24.81 29.38
C THR A 58 24.29 23.56 29.43
N TYR A 59 23.99 23.04 30.61
CA TYR A 59 23.11 21.89 30.77
C TYR A 59 21.67 22.19 30.37
N SER A 60 21.16 23.39 30.64
CA SER A 60 19.84 23.82 30.22
C SER A 60 19.70 23.79 28.69
N PHE A 61 20.69 24.30 27.96
CA PHE A 61 20.74 24.18 26.51
C PHE A 61 20.82 22.73 26.04
N GLN A 62 21.64 21.91 26.68
CA GLN A 62 21.82 20.52 26.30
C GLN A 62 20.53 19.71 26.50
N ILE A 63 19.79 19.96 27.59
CA ILE A 63 18.48 19.34 27.84
C ILE A 63 17.48 19.75 26.76
N LEU A 64 17.42 21.05 26.42
CA LEU A 64 16.51 21.55 25.38
C LEU A 64 16.82 20.95 24.00
N MET A 65 18.10 20.86 23.64
CA MET A 65 18.54 20.23 22.39
C MET A 65 18.17 18.74 22.35
N SER A 66 18.32 18.03 23.47
CA SER A 66 17.94 16.64 23.59
C SER A 66 16.43 16.43 23.44
N LEU A 67 15.63 17.32 24.01
CA LEU A 67 14.15 17.30 23.83
C LEU A 67 13.75 17.57 22.40
N MET A 68 14.40 18.51 21.71
CA MET A 68 14.17 18.77 20.28
C MET A 68 14.48 17.52 19.44
N MET A 69 15.62 16.88 19.71
CA MET A 69 16.02 15.67 19.00
C MET A 69 15.03 14.51 19.26
N LEU A 70 14.55 14.36 20.49
CA LEU A 70 13.53 13.38 20.83
C LEU A 70 12.22 13.62 20.07
N SER A 71 11.78 14.88 20.00
CA SER A 71 10.60 15.26 19.20
C SER A 71 10.76 14.92 17.71
N MET A 72 11.94 15.18 17.16
CA MET A 72 12.24 14.86 15.75
C MET A 72 12.20 13.35 15.50
N VAL A 73 12.78 12.55 16.40
CA VAL A 73 12.76 11.08 16.35
C VAL A 73 11.31 10.58 16.41
N PHE A 74 10.49 11.14 17.28
CA PHE A 74 9.08 10.76 17.40
C PHE A 74 8.31 11.01 16.09
N VAL A 75 8.50 12.18 15.46
CA VAL A 75 7.89 12.48 14.15
C VAL A 75 8.37 11.49 13.09
N MET A 76 9.67 11.20 13.07
CA MET A 76 10.26 10.26 12.10
C MET A 76 9.68 8.83 12.27
N ILE A 77 9.50 8.37 13.50
CA ILE A 77 8.85 7.08 13.79
C ILE A 77 7.41 7.08 13.27
N THR A 78 6.65 8.14 13.56
CA THR A 78 5.25 8.25 13.12
C THR A 78 5.13 8.18 11.60
N MET A 79 5.97 8.91 10.87
CA MET A 79 6.00 8.87 9.39
C MET A 79 6.42 7.50 8.85
N SER A 80 7.34 6.83 9.53
CA SER A 80 7.82 5.50 9.13
C SER A 80 6.76 4.42 9.36
N MET A 81 5.94 4.55 10.40
CA MET A 81 4.84 3.61 10.68
C MET A 81 3.82 3.54 9.56
N GLU A 82 3.43 4.67 8.99
CA GLU A 82 2.50 4.72 7.85
C GLU A 82 3.05 3.93 6.63
N SER A 83 4.35 4.09 6.37
CA SER A 83 5.00 3.35 5.28
C SER A 83 5.13 1.85 5.60
N ALA A 84 5.40 1.50 6.85
CA ALA A 84 5.46 0.12 7.30
C ALA A 84 4.09 -0.57 7.20
N GLU A 85 3.02 0.12 7.57
CA GLU A 85 1.64 -0.38 7.49
C GLU A 85 1.25 -0.74 6.05
N ARG A 86 1.58 0.12 5.08
CA ARG A 86 1.37 -0.17 3.65
C ARG A 86 2.16 -1.38 3.15
N ILE A 87 3.39 -1.55 3.64
CA ILE A 87 4.20 -2.72 3.29
C ILE A 87 3.58 -3.99 3.88
N VAL A 88 3.15 -3.93 5.14
CA VAL A 88 2.51 -5.06 5.83
C VAL A 88 1.19 -5.42 5.15
N GLU A 89 0.38 -4.45 4.74
CA GLU A 89 -0.85 -4.66 3.99
C GLU A 89 -0.61 -5.49 2.73
N VAL A 90 0.40 -5.10 1.93
CA VAL A 90 0.77 -5.85 0.72
C VAL A 90 1.31 -7.25 1.03
N LEU A 91 2.13 -7.38 2.09
CA LEU A 91 2.71 -8.68 2.47
C LEU A 91 1.68 -9.64 3.08
N GLN A 92 0.65 -9.12 3.70
CA GLN A 92 -0.43 -9.91 4.30
C GLN A 92 -1.56 -10.21 3.32
N GLU A 93 -1.57 -9.55 2.16
CA GLU A 93 -2.59 -9.79 1.14
C GLU A 93 -2.52 -11.25 0.66
N GLN A 94 -3.63 -11.93 0.79
CA GLN A 94 -3.76 -13.32 0.34
C GLN A 94 -4.72 -13.36 -0.85
N SER A 95 -4.29 -14.08 -1.89
CA SER A 95 -5.16 -14.30 -3.05
C SER A 95 -6.43 -15.02 -2.64
N THR A 96 -7.56 -14.49 -3.06
CA THR A 96 -8.87 -15.15 -2.92
C THR A 96 -9.03 -16.34 -3.90
N LEU A 97 -8.17 -16.39 -4.93
CA LEU A 97 -8.15 -17.47 -5.91
C LEU A 97 -7.16 -18.54 -5.45
N THR A 98 -7.70 -19.62 -4.93
CA THR A 98 -6.90 -20.77 -4.47
C THR A 98 -7.30 -22.04 -5.21
N SER A 99 -6.37 -22.98 -5.35
CA SER A 99 -6.67 -24.32 -5.86
C SER A 99 -7.46 -25.11 -4.80
N PRO A 100 -8.47 -25.92 -5.18
CA PRO A 100 -9.17 -26.78 -4.24
C PRO A 100 -8.24 -27.90 -3.75
N GLU A 101 -8.54 -28.49 -2.59
CA GLU A 101 -7.74 -29.59 -2.00
C GLU A 101 -7.62 -30.83 -2.94
N LYS A 102 -8.66 -31.06 -3.73
CA LYS A 102 -8.71 -32.16 -4.74
C LYS A 102 -8.73 -31.58 -6.15
N ALA A 103 -7.75 -30.75 -6.45
CA ALA A 103 -7.66 -30.12 -7.75
C ALA A 103 -7.39 -31.11 -8.89
N VAL A 104 -8.02 -30.89 -10.03
CA VAL A 104 -7.72 -31.61 -11.27
C VAL A 104 -6.38 -31.10 -11.83
N LYS A 105 -5.46 -32.00 -12.11
CA LYS A 105 -4.09 -31.71 -12.57
C LYS A 105 -3.85 -32.10 -14.03
N GLU A 106 -4.88 -32.24 -14.82
CA GLU A 106 -4.78 -32.60 -16.24
C GLU A 106 -5.91 -31.94 -17.02
N VAL A 107 -5.56 -31.20 -18.07
CA VAL A 107 -6.51 -30.63 -19.02
C VAL A 107 -6.66 -31.62 -20.18
N LYS A 108 -7.84 -32.17 -20.37
CA LYS A 108 -8.08 -33.23 -21.35
C LYS A 108 -8.00 -32.76 -22.81
N ASP A 109 -8.59 -31.64 -23.10
CA ASP A 109 -8.61 -31.03 -24.43
C ASP A 109 -8.80 -29.52 -24.35
N GLY A 110 -8.77 -28.85 -25.51
CA GLY A 110 -8.89 -27.40 -25.63
C GLY A 110 -10.33 -26.90 -25.82
N SER A 111 -11.36 -27.71 -25.48
CA SER A 111 -12.74 -27.22 -25.51
C SER A 111 -13.00 -26.21 -24.39
N ILE A 112 -13.82 -25.20 -24.65
CA ILE A 112 -14.16 -24.16 -23.68
C ILE A 112 -15.66 -23.89 -23.75
N ASP A 113 -16.30 -23.96 -22.58
CA ASP A 113 -17.72 -23.72 -22.43
C ASP A 113 -17.98 -22.62 -21.41
N PHE A 114 -18.79 -21.65 -21.78
CA PHE A 114 -19.38 -20.64 -20.89
C PHE A 114 -20.85 -20.99 -20.74
N ASP A 115 -21.28 -21.31 -19.54
CA ASP A 115 -22.65 -21.72 -19.22
C ASP A 115 -23.30 -20.62 -18.36
N GLY A 116 -24.14 -19.77 -18.95
CA GLY A 116 -24.87 -18.69 -18.26
C GLY A 116 -23.98 -17.74 -17.48
N VAL A 117 -22.79 -17.43 -17.99
CA VAL A 117 -21.76 -16.71 -17.25
C VAL A 117 -22.12 -15.25 -17.09
N SER A 118 -22.22 -14.80 -15.83
CA SER A 118 -22.25 -13.38 -15.44
C SER A 118 -21.03 -13.04 -14.57
N TYR A 119 -20.49 -11.83 -14.75
CA TYR A 119 -19.33 -11.38 -14.01
C TYR A 119 -19.40 -9.91 -13.64
N LYS A 120 -18.98 -9.59 -12.39
CA LYS A 120 -18.80 -8.23 -11.85
C LYS A 120 -17.39 -8.09 -11.27
N TYR A 121 -16.73 -6.96 -11.53
CA TYR A 121 -15.44 -6.63 -10.93
C TYR A 121 -15.52 -6.31 -9.42
N SER A 122 -16.67 -5.82 -8.96
CA SER A 122 -16.92 -5.57 -7.55
C SER A 122 -18.32 -6.05 -7.19
N ARG A 123 -18.48 -6.62 -6.00
CA ARG A 123 -19.80 -7.02 -5.46
C ARG A 123 -20.77 -5.84 -5.34
N THR A 124 -20.23 -4.62 -5.20
CA THR A 124 -20.99 -3.38 -5.10
C THR A 124 -21.25 -2.71 -6.46
N ALA A 125 -20.74 -3.26 -7.56
CA ALA A 125 -20.96 -2.69 -8.89
C ALA A 125 -22.45 -2.79 -9.28
N GLU A 126 -23.02 -1.70 -9.78
CA GLU A 126 -24.41 -1.67 -10.23
C GLU A 126 -24.65 -2.49 -11.50
N ARG A 127 -23.63 -2.64 -12.34
CA ARG A 127 -23.75 -3.32 -13.64
C ARG A 127 -22.79 -4.50 -13.73
N ASN A 128 -23.27 -5.56 -14.42
CA ASN A 128 -22.41 -6.66 -14.81
C ASN A 128 -21.44 -6.23 -15.92
N ALA A 129 -20.21 -6.72 -15.87
CA ALA A 129 -19.25 -6.61 -16.96
C ALA A 129 -19.58 -7.63 -18.07
N LEU A 130 -20.05 -8.81 -17.67
CA LEU A 130 -20.61 -9.85 -18.54
C LEU A 130 -21.96 -10.26 -17.96
N GLU A 131 -22.94 -10.52 -18.83
CA GLU A 131 -24.30 -10.88 -18.42
C GLU A 131 -24.81 -12.04 -19.27
N HIS A 132 -25.07 -13.17 -18.63
CA HIS A 132 -25.69 -14.38 -19.19
C HIS A 132 -25.03 -14.84 -20.51
N VAL A 133 -23.68 -15.01 -20.50
CA VAL A 133 -22.94 -15.42 -21.68
C VAL A 133 -22.97 -16.94 -21.80
N ASP A 134 -23.50 -17.42 -22.91
CA ASP A 134 -23.43 -18.81 -23.34
C ASP A 134 -22.59 -18.92 -24.61
N LEU A 135 -21.49 -19.68 -24.53
CA LEU A 135 -20.56 -19.86 -25.63
C LEU A 135 -19.92 -21.24 -25.59
N HIS A 136 -19.87 -21.89 -26.72
CA HIS A 136 -19.37 -23.24 -26.90
C HIS A 136 -18.25 -23.23 -27.93
N ILE A 137 -17.04 -23.55 -27.55
CA ILE A 137 -15.84 -23.59 -28.39
C ILE A 137 -15.29 -25.02 -28.39
N ARG A 138 -15.15 -25.60 -29.56
CA ARG A 138 -14.59 -26.95 -29.73
C ARG A 138 -13.07 -26.90 -29.71
N SER A 139 -12.45 -27.99 -29.30
CA SER A 139 -11.00 -28.13 -29.37
C SER A 139 -10.49 -27.95 -30.80
N GLY A 140 -9.48 -27.09 -30.99
CA GLY A 140 -8.91 -26.74 -32.28
C GLY A 140 -9.69 -25.70 -33.09
N GLU A 141 -10.77 -25.14 -32.55
CA GLU A 141 -11.55 -24.13 -33.23
C GLU A 141 -10.91 -22.73 -33.10
N LEU A 142 -10.99 -21.94 -34.18
CA LEU A 142 -10.56 -20.54 -34.20
C LEU A 142 -11.77 -19.62 -34.10
N ILE A 143 -11.85 -18.84 -33.01
CA ILE A 143 -12.98 -17.96 -32.72
C ILE A 143 -12.57 -16.50 -32.81
N GLY A 144 -13.35 -15.69 -33.52
CA GLY A 144 -13.22 -14.24 -33.58
C GLY A 144 -14.22 -13.55 -32.66
N ILE A 145 -13.76 -12.76 -31.70
CA ILE A 145 -14.59 -11.97 -30.78
C ILE A 145 -14.58 -10.51 -31.22
N LEU A 146 -15.69 -10.01 -31.75
CA LEU A 146 -15.85 -8.64 -32.23
C LEU A 146 -16.67 -7.79 -31.24
N GLY A 147 -16.30 -6.53 -31.13
CA GLY A 147 -17.03 -5.58 -30.27
C GLY A 147 -16.26 -4.28 -30.06
N GLY A 148 -16.97 -3.22 -29.69
CA GLY A 148 -16.41 -1.91 -29.42
C GLY A 148 -15.51 -1.87 -28.18
N THR A 149 -14.87 -0.74 -27.92
CA THR A 149 -14.13 -0.49 -26.69
C THR A 149 -15.11 -0.53 -25.48
N GLY A 150 -14.72 -1.22 -24.42
CA GLY A 150 -15.57 -1.38 -23.23
C GLY A 150 -16.60 -2.52 -23.29
N SER A 151 -16.66 -3.32 -24.38
CA SER A 151 -17.59 -4.46 -24.49
C SER A 151 -17.13 -5.74 -23.76
N SER A 152 -16.22 -5.62 -22.80
CA SER A 152 -15.76 -6.70 -21.91
C SER A 152 -15.14 -7.93 -22.58
N LYS A 153 -14.60 -7.80 -23.81
CA LYS A 153 -13.90 -8.89 -24.51
C LYS A 153 -12.71 -9.45 -23.72
N THR A 154 -11.90 -8.55 -23.19
CA THR A 154 -10.75 -8.91 -22.37
C THR A 154 -11.18 -9.64 -21.09
N THR A 155 -12.27 -9.19 -20.47
CA THR A 155 -12.86 -9.84 -19.30
C THR A 155 -13.25 -11.27 -19.61
N LEU A 156 -13.95 -11.49 -20.74
CA LEU A 156 -14.36 -12.83 -21.15
C LEU A 156 -13.16 -13.78 -21.29
N VAL A 157 -12.11 -13.33 -21.98
CA VAL A 157 -10.90 -14.15 -22.18
C VAL A 157 -10.14 -14.39 -20.87
N GLN A 158 -10.14 -13.44 -19.94
CA GLN A 158 -9.48 -13.56 -18.63
C GLN A 158 -10.16 -14.55 -17.68
N LEU A 159 -11.41 -14.91 -17.91
CA LEU A 159 -12.10 -15.94 -17.12
C LEU A 159 -11.61 -17.36 -17.48
N ILE A 160 -11.08 -17.59 -18.68
CA ILE A 160 -10.59 -18.90 -19.13
C ILE A 160 -9.41 -19.40 -18.25
N PRO A 161 -8.31 -18.63 -18.05
CA PRO A 161 -7.22 -19.03 -17.16
C PRO A 161 -7.56 -18.76 -15.68
N ARG A 162 -8.82 -18.49 -15.35
CA ARG A 162 -9.28 -18.17 -14.00
C ARG A 162 -8.46 -17.05 -13.37
N LEU A 163 -8.31 -15.90 -14.06
CA LEU A 163 -7.79 -14.68 -13.44
C LEU A 163 -8.83 -14.02 -12.52
N TYR A 164 -10.09 -14.35 -12.74
CA TYR A 164 -11.24 -13.97 -11.91
C TYR A 164 -12.20 -15.17 -11.83
N ASP A 165 -12.91 -15.29 -10.72
CA ASP A 165 -14.02 -16.22 -10.60
C ASP A 165 -15.33 -15.58 -11.08
N VAL A 166 -16.17 -16.32 -11.79
CA VAL A 166 -17.48 -15.85 -12.25
C VAL A 166 -18.40 -15.57 -11.08
N THR A 167 -19.30 -14.58 -11.25
CA THR A 167 -20.30 -14.25 -10.24
C THR A 167 -21.47 -15.26 -10.31
N GLU A 168 -21.88 -15.63 -11.52
CA GLU A 168 -22.91 -16.63 -11.79
C GLU A 168 -22.48 -17.48 -12.98
N GLY A 169 -23.00 -18.71 -13.05
CA GLY A 169 -22.69 -19.65 -14.11
C GLY A 169 -21.37 -20.39 -13.88
N ALA A 170 -20.84 -20.96 -14.96
CA ALA A 170 -19.59 -21.71 -14.94
C ALA A 170 -18.82 -21.55 -16.25
N VAL A 171 -17.48 -21.46 -16.13
CA VAL A 171 -16.56 -21.60 -17.26
C VAL A 171 -15.92 -22.98 -17.16
N ARG A 172 -15.93 -23.76 -18.25
CA ARG A 172 -15.30 -25.07 -18.29
C ARG A 172 -14.23 -25.11 -19.36
N VAL A 173 -13.14 -25.80 -19.07
CA VAL A 173 -12.06 -26.11 -20.01
C VAL A 173 -11.90 -27.63 -20.03
N GLY A 174 -11.88 -28.25 -21.21
CA GLY A 174 -11.83 -29.72 -21.31
C GLY A 174 -12.98 -30.43 -20.58
N GLY A 175 -14.16 -29.77 -20.50
CA GLY A 175 -15.37 -30.28 -19.80
C GLY A 175 -15.34 -30.15 -18.27
N VAL A 176 -14.28 -29.61 -17.67
CA VAL A 176 -14.14 -29.41 -16.21
C VAL A 176 -14.22 -27.95 -15.86
N ASP A 177 -15.00 -27.59 -14.83
CA ASP A 177 -15.09 -26.22 -14.32
C ASP A 177 -13.70 -25.71 -13.90
N VAL A 178 -13.35 -24.49 -14.32
CA VAL A 178 -12.04 -23.87 -14.04
C VAL A 178 -11.76 -23.74 -12.54
N ARG A 179 -12.78 -23.70 -11.70
CA ARG A 179 -12.67 -23.65 -10.23
C ARG A 179 -12.17 -24.96 -9.62
N ASN A 180 -12.30 -26.07 -10.34
CA ASN A 180 -11.89 -27.39 -9.89
C ASN A 180 -10.47 -27.78 -10.33
N TYR A 181 -9.83 -26.97 -11.16
CA TYR A 181 -8.45 -27.17 -11.55
C TYR A 181 -7.46 -26.68 -10.50
N ASP A 182 -6.29 -27.28 -10.50
CA ASP A 182 -5.10 -26.64 -9.97
C ASP A 182 -4.76 -25.41 -10.81
N LEU A 183 -4.58 -24.25 -10.16
CA LEU A 183 -4.40 -22.97 -10.86
C LEU A 183 -3.15 -22.95 -11.75
N GLU A 184 -2.07 -23.55 -11.30
CA GLU A 184 -0.83 -23.64 -12.06
C GLU A 184 -1.03 -24.50 -13.31
N THR A 185 -1.61 -25.70 -13.14
CA THR A 185 -1.94 -26.60 -14.24
C THR A 185 -2.86 -25.96 -15.29
N LEU A 186 -3.91 -25.26 -14.85
CA LEU A 186 -4.81 -24.59 -15.79
C LEU A 186 -4.08 -23.50 -16.59
N ARG A 187 -3.29 -22.67 -15.92
CA ARG A 187 -2.58 -21.54 -16.52
C ARG A 187 -1.44 -21.97 -17.42
N ASP A 188 -0.78 -23.05 -17.13
CA ASP A 188 0.26 -23.64 -18.00
C ASP A 188 -0.31 -24.15 -19.33
N ASN A 189 -1.60 -24.52 -19.36
CA ASN A 189 -2.28 -24.95 -20.57
C ASN A 189 -3.02 -23.84 -21.32
N VAL A 190 -3.04 -22.61 -20.80
CA VAL A 190 -3.73 -21.46 -21.40
C VAL A 190 -2.75 -20.33 -21.65
N ALA A 191 -2.22 -20.23 -22.86
CA ALA A 191 -1.36 -19.12 -23.24
C ALA A 191 -2.19 -17.86 -23.56
N MET A 192 -1.82 -16.72 -22.99
CA MET A 192 -2.45 -15.42 -23.23
C MET A 192 -1.45 -14.43 -23.85
N VAL A 193 -1.87 -13.78 -24.94
CA VAL A 193 -1.16 -12.62 -25.50
C VAL A 193 -1.93 -11.36 -25.10
N LEU A 194 -1.33 -10.53 -24.27
CA LEU A 194 -1.95 -9.30 -23.76
C LEU A 194 -1.84 -8.17 -24.78
N GLN A 195 -2.74 -7.18 -24.67
CA GLN A 195 -2.71 -5.98 -25.52
C GLN A 195 -1.44 -5.14 -25.32
N LYS A 196 -0.88 -5.12 -24.10
CA LYS A 196 0.42 -4.53 -23.77
C LYS A 196 1.29 -5.61 -23.16
N ASN A 197 2.28 -6.07 -23.92
CA ASN A 197 3.30 -6.98 -23.41
C ASN A 197 4.43 -6.14 -22.81
N VAL A 198 4.70 -6.35 -21.53
CA VAL A 198 5.85 -5.74 -20.83
C VAL A 198 6.92 -6.81 -20.71
N LEU A 199 8.07 -6.56 -21.33
CA LEU A 199 9.23 -7.42 -21.18
C LEU A 199 10.10 -6.89 -20.04
N PHE A 200 10.59 -7.80 -19.21
CA PHE A 200 11.57 -7.46 -18.19
C PHE A 200 12.96 -7.29 -18.81
N SER A 201 13.80 -6.52 -18.15
CA SER A 201 15.21 -6.39 -18.56
C SER A 201 15.92 -7.73 -18.40
N GLY A 202 16.36 -8.30 -19.51
CA GLY A 202 16.98 -9.63 -19.55
C GLY A 202 17.08 -10.17 -20.98
N THR A 203 17.35 -11.46 -21.10
CA THR A 203 17.37 -12.15 -22.41
C THR A 203 15.94 -12.52 -22.84
N ILE A 204 15.75 -12.75 -24.15
CA ILE A 204 14.45 -13.24 -24.68
C ILE A 204 14.06 -14.57 -24.03
N LYS A 205 15.05 -15.39 -23.64
CA LYS A 205 14.82 -16.67 -22.98
C LYS A 205 14.29 -16.52 -21.55
N ASP A 206 14.65 -15.42 -20.88
CA ASP A 206 14.27 -15.16 -19.48
C ASP A 206 12.91 -14.47 -19.38
N ASN A 207 12.35 -14.00 -20.53
CA ASN A 207 11.02 -13.43 -20.68
C ASN A 207 10.02 -14.44 -21.24
#